data_08bcfd6a66ca46ba5bfa84c432a03327
#
_entry.id   08bcfd6a66ca46ba5bfa84c432a03327
#
_cell.length_a   1.000
_cell.length_b   1.000
_cell.length_c   1.000
_cell.angle_alpha   90.00
_cell.angle_beta   90.00
_cell.angle_gamma   90.00
#
_symmetry.space_group_name_H-M   'P 1'
#
loop_
_entity.id
_entity.type
_entity.pdbx_description
1 polymer ?
#
loop_
_entity_poly.entity_id
_entity_poly.type
_entity_poly.pdbx_seq_one_letter_code
_entity_poly.pdbx_strand_id
1 'polypeptide(L)'
;MATVPTSPYLKIEVVNGKAVIFSLHVACHFKRMHQNIVDKIEYLNCSREFFSRNFIPGTYHIYGDSLHGYYITLDGLMMLQLGLSLRTMRYYESCIEAFHEAETSLNHTAFHRNQWEVRP
;
A
#
# COMPACT_ATOMS: atom_id res chain seq x y z
N MET A 1 -12.82 -21.07 -0.36
CA MET A 1 -12.62 -20.63 -0.02
C MET A 1 -12.89 -20.06 0.75
N ALA A 2 -13.02 -20.29 1.30
CA ALA A 2 -13.35 -19.40 2.14
C ALA A 2 -12.43 -18.49 2.29
N THR A 3 -12.81 -17.40 2.16
CA THR A 3 -11.93 -16.38 2.29
C THR A 3 -11.74 -16.16 3.70
N VAL A 4 -10.53 -16.02 4.04
CA VAL A 4 -10.16 -15.56 5.35
C VAL A 4 -10.53 -14.11 5.43
N PRO A 5 -11.24 -13.70 6.47
CA PRO A 5 -11.57 -12.30 6.59
C PRO A 5 -10.31 -11.47 6.65
N THR A 6 -10.25 -10.48 5.84
CA THR A 6 -9.14 -9.56 5.86
C THR A 6 -9.56 -8.30 6.61
N SER A 7 -8.58 -7.49 6.95
CA SER A 7 -8.86 -6.23 7.60
C SER A 7 -9.75 -5.37 6.72
N PRO A 8 -10.79 -4.72 7.27
CA PRO A 8 -11.60 -3.81 6.47
C PRO A 8 -10.80 -2.58 6.01
N TYR A 9 -9.59 -2.43 6.54
CA TYR A 9 -8.74 -1.31 6.18
C TYR A 9 -7.70 -1.68 5.12
N LEU A 10 -7.88 -2.85 4.49
CA LEU A 10 -6.98 -3.27 3.42
C LEU A 10 -7.56 -2.77 2.10
N LYS A 11 -7.43 -1.49 1.87
CA LYS A 11 -7.96 -0.86 0.67
C LYS A 11 -6.83 -0.54 -0.29
N ILE A 12 -6.69 -1.36 -1.30
CA ILE A 12 -5.64 -1.18 -2.30
C ILE A 12 -6.19 -0.30 -3.40
N GLU A 13 -5.44 0.73 -3.76
CA GLU A 13 -5.79 1.65 -4.83
C GLU A 13 -4.67 1.64 -5.86
N VAL A 14 -4.93 2.23 -7.00
CA VAL A 14 -3.91 2.38 -8.03
C VAL A 14 -3.64 3.86 -8.21
N VAL A 15 -2.41 4.27 -7.95
CA VAL A 15 -2.00 5.66 -8.09
C VAL A 15 -0.73 5.68 -8.93
N ASN A 16 -0.74 6.44 -10.00
CA ASN A 16 0.39 6.53 -10.92
C ASN A 16 0.83 5.16 -11.42
N GLY A 17 -0.11 4.27 -11.66
CA GLY A 17 0.18 2.95 -12.19
C GLY A 17 0.71 1.97 -11.17
N LYS A 18 0.68 2.31 -9.89
CA LYS A 18 1.20 1.45 -8.83
C LYS A 18 0.10 1.08 -7.86
N ALA A 19 0.13 -0.15 -7.37
CA ALA A 19 -0.78 -0.58 -6.32
C ALA A 19 -0.27 0.00 -5.00
N VAL A 20 -1.14 0.66 -4.27
CA VAL A 20 -0.77 1.36 -3.04
C VAL A 20 -1.88 1.27 -2.01
N ILE A 21 -1.53 1.57 -0.76
CA ILE A 21 -2.50 1.69 0.33
C ILE A 21 -2.23 3.02 1.02
N PHE A 22 -3.30 3.74 1.37
CA PHE A 22 -3.13 5.03 2.01
C PHE A 22 -2.76 4.85 3.48
N SER A 23 -1.92 5.73 3.98
CA SER A 23 -1.38 5.62 5.35
C SER A 23 -2.46 5.58 6.43
N LEU A 24 -3.60 6.24 6.20
CA LEU A 24 -4.69 6.22 7.17
C LEU A 24 -5.22 4.80 7.39
N HIS A 25 -5.34 4.03 6.31
CA HIS A 25 -5.86 2.66 6.44
C HIS A 25 -4.90 1.77 7.20
N VAL A 26 -3.61 2.00 7.03
CA VAL A 26 -2.60 1.27 7.82
C VAL A 26 -2.75 1.63 9.30
N ALA A 27 -2.88 2.92 9.59
CA ALA A 27 -3.03 3.37 10.97
C ALA A 27 -4.28 2.77 11.61
N CYS A 28 -5.39 2.75 10.88
CA CYS A 28 -6.65 2.20 11.40
C CYS A 28 -6.51 0.71 11.71
N HIS A 29 -5.84 -0.03 10.84
CA HIS A 29 -5.66 -1.46 11.10
C HIS A 29 -4.89 -1.70 12.39
N PHE A 30 -3.85 -0.91 12.64
CA PHE A 30 -3.02 -1.09 13.83
C PHE A 30 -3.53 -0.30 15.02
N LYS A 31 -4.66 0.38 14.87
CA LYS A 31 -5.27 1.18 15.93
C LYS A 31 -4.28 2.20 16.46
N ARG A 32 -3.58 2.83 15.56
CA ARG A 32 -2.64 3.90 15.88
C ARG A 32 -3.16 5.21 15.33
N MET A 33 -2.70 6.30 15.89
CA MET A 33 -3.00 7.59 15.32
C MET A 33 -2.32 7.71 13.97
N HIS A 34 -3.01 8.33 13.02
CA HIS A 34 -2.47 8.47 11.67
C HIS A 34 -1.11 9.17 11.70
N GLN A 35 -0.96 10.14 12.59
CA GLN A 35 0.32 10.86 12.68
C GLN A 35 1.49 9.93 13.04
N ASN A 36 1.22 8.87 13.81
CA ASN A 36 2.27 7.92 14.14
C ASN A 36 2.81 7.24 12.88
N ILE A 37 1.91 6.90 11.96
CA ILE A 37 2.33 6.26 10.72
C ILE A 37 3.05 7.27 9.82
N VAL A 38 2.52 8.48 9.73
CA VAL A 38 3.14 9.53 8.94
C VAL A 38 4.55 9.81 9.45
N ASP A 39 4.71 9.87 10.77
CA ASP A 39 6.03 10.10 11.38
C ASP A 39 7.00 8.97 11.03
N LYS A 40 6.53 7.73 11.10
CA LYS A 40 7.39 6.60 10.74
C LYS A 40 7.88 6.71 9.30
N ILE A 41 7.00 7.15 8.42
CA ILE A 41 7.35 7.34 7.02
C ILE A 41 8.38 8.46 6.89
N GLU A 42 8.11 9.60 7.50
CA GLU A 42 8.95 10.78 7.31
C GLU A 42 10.32 10.63 7.95
N TYR A 43 10.42 9.82 9.00
CA TYR A 43 11.70 9.59 9.65
C TYR A 43 12.34 8.26 9.26
N LEU A 44 11.82 7.64 8.19
CA LEU A 44 12.37 6.38 7.73
C LEU A 44 13.77 6.58 7.18
N ASN A 45 14.68 5.70 7.59
CA ASN A 45 16.06 5.81 7.14
C ASN A 45 16.21 5.03 5.84
N CYS A 46 16.06 5.71 4.72
CA CYS A 46 16.17 5.09 3.41
C CYS A 46 16.66 6.14 2.41
N SER A 47 17.00 5.69 1.21
CA SER A 47 17.46 6.62 0.18
C SER A 47 16.30 7.47 -0.32
N ARG A 48 16.64 8.61 -0.89
CA ARG A 48 15.63 9.50 -1.44
C ARG A 48 14.90 8.84 -2.60
N GLU A 49 15.61 8.06 -3.40
CA GLU A 49 15.00 7.36 -4.52
C GLU A 49 13.99 6.34 -4.05
N PHE A 50 14.36 5.57 -3.01
CA PHE A 50 13.42 4.61 -2.44
C PHE A 50 12.19 5.32 -1.91
N PHE A 51 12.39 6.41 -1.18
CA PHE A 51 11.28 7.14 -0.59
C PHE A 51 10.33 7.64 -1.67
N SER A 52 10.85 8.27 -2.71
CA SER A 52 9.98 8.87 -3.71
C SER A 52 9.21 7.85 -4.53
N ARG A 53 9.74 6.63 -4.66
CA ARG A 53 9.04 5.59 -5.42
C ARG A 53 8.02 4.85 -4.60
N ASN A 54 8.18 4.83 -3.29
CA ASN A 54 7.36 3.98 -2.43
C ASN A 54 6.43 4.71 -1.49
N PHE A 55 6.58 6.01 -1.36
CA PHE A 55 5.72 6.83 -0.52
C PHE A 55 5.29 8.06 -1.30
N ILE A 56 4.07 8.01 -1.84
CA ILE A 56 3.57 9.08 -2.69
C ILE A 56 2.68 9.99 -1.86
N PRO A 57 3.04 11.27 -1.71
CA PRO A 57 2.21 12.18 -0.92
C PRO A 57 0.81 12.28 -1.50
N GLY A 58 -0.17 12.31 -0.63
CA GLY A 58 -1.56 12.39 -1.06
C GLY A 58 -2.44 12.98 0.01
N THR A 59 -3.68 13.19 -0.36
CA THR A 59 -4.68 13.78 0.53
C THR A 59 -5.91 12.92 0.49
N TYR A 60 -6.43 12.60 1.65
CA TYR A 60 -7.64 11.80 1.77
C TYR A 60 -8.75 12.71 2.30
N HIS A 61 -9.91 12.67 1.66
CA HIS A 61 -11.02 13.53 2.06
C HIS A 61 -12.02 12.72 2.87
N ILE A 62 -12.26 13.17 4.10
CA ILE A 62 -13.20 12.50 4.98
C ILE A 62 -14.09 13.57 5.60
N TYR A 63 -15.39 13.44 5.39
CA TYR A 63 -16.37 14.33 6.01
C TYR A 63 -16.03 15.80 5.85
N GLY A 64 -15.59 16.17 4.65
CA GLY A 64 -15.27 17.56 4.38
C GLY A 64 -13.88 18.00 4.80
N ASP A 65 -13.17 17.16 5.53
CA ASP A 65 -11.81 17.48 5.94
C ASP A 65 -10.82 16.84 4.99
N SER A 66 -9.65 17.44 4.92
CA SER A 66 -8.54 16.91 4.12
C SER A 66 -7.48 16.38 5.07
N LEU A 67 -7.03 15.17 4.81
CA LEU A 67 -6.03 14.52 5.64
C LEU A 67 -4.82 14.22 4.78
N HIS A 68 -3.70 14.86 5.10
CA HIS A 68 -2.47 14.63 4.37
C HIS A 68 -1.79 13.36 4.85
N GLY A 69 -1.28 12.59 3.91
CA GLY A 69 -0.57 11.37 4.24
C GLY A 69 0.16 10.86 3.03
N TYR A 70 0.33 9.55 2.96
CA TYR A 70 1.09 8.92 1.89
C TYR A 70 0.39 7.70 1.37
N TYR A 71 0.45 7.53 0.05
CA TYR A 71 0.10 6.27 -0.58
C TYR A 71 1.35 5.42 -0.57
N ILE A 72 1.24 4.22 -0.03
CA ILE A 72 2.38 3.37 0.30
C ILE A 72 2.34 2.12 -0.56
N THR A 73 3.45 1.84 -1.25
CA THR A 73 3.57 0.59 -2.00
C THR A 73 3.81 -0.56 -1.03
N LEU A 74 3.76 -1.78 -1.54
CA LEU A 74 4.05 -2.94 -0.71
C LEU A 74 5.46 -2.88 -0.13
N ASP A 75 6.43 -2.51 -0.98
CA ASP A 75 7.82 -2.39 -0.51
C ASP A 75 7.94 -1.34 0.58
N GLY A 76 7.25 -0.22 0.42
CA GLY A 76 7.24 0.82 1.44
C GLY A 76 6.63 0.33 2.74
N LEU A 77 5.52 -0.41 2.63
CA LEU A 77 4.85 -0.94 3.81
C LEU A 77 5.76 -1.87 4.60
N MET A 78 6.45 -2.77 3.89
CA MET A 78 7.36 -3.70 4.54
C MET A 78 8.51 -2.98 5.22
N MET A 79 8.98 -1.90 4.60
CA MET A 79 10.10 -1.14 5.13
C MET A 79 9.76 -0.43 6.44
N LEU A 80 8.48 -0.19 6.69
CA LEU A 80 8.06 0.47 7.92
C LEU A 80 8.24 -0.38 9.16
N GLN A 81 8.32 -1.69 8.99
CA GLN A 81 8.60 -2.62 10.10
C GLN A 81 7.65 -2.42 11.28
N LEU A 82 6.37 -2.62 11.00
CA LEU A 82 5.33 -2.33 11.99
C LEU A 82 5.23 -3.38 13.09
N GLY A 83 6.04 -4.41 13.06
CA GLY A 83 6.08 -5.41 14.10
C GLY A 83 6.13 -6.82 13.55
N LEU A 84 6.35 -7.77 14.45
CA LEU A 84 6.47 -9.17 14.07
C LEU A 84 5.46 -10.06 14.77
N SER A 85 4.43 -9.48 15.39
CA SER A 85 3.40 -10.27 16.02
C SER A 85 2.67 -11.10 14.97
N LEU A 86 2.02 -12.16 15.40
CA LEU A 86 1.24 -12.99 14.48
C LEU A 86 0.21 -12.18 13.74
N ARG A 87 -0.43 -11.24 14.43
CA ARG A 87 -1.43 -10.38 13.81
C ARG A 87 -0.81 -9.52 12.71
N THR A 88 0.35 -8.97 12.98
CA THR A 88 1.06 -8.13 12.01
C THR A 88 1.50 -8.96 10.81
N MET A 89 2.02 -10.15 11.06
CA MET A 89 2.48 -10.99 9.94
C MET A 89 1.31 -11.44 9.08
N ARG A 90 0.16 -11.71 9.67
CA ARG A 90 -1.03 -12.04 8.90
C ARG A 90 -1.50 -10.86 8.06
N TYR A 91 -1.38 -9.67 8.61
CA TYR A 91 -1.73 -8.48 7.85
C TYR A 91 -0.81 -8.33 6.64
N TYR A 92 0.50 -8.53 6.84
CA TYR A 92 1.45 -8.47 5.73
C TYR A 92 1.12 -9.51 4.67
N GLU A 93 0.77 -10.70 5.10
CA GLU A 93 0.41 -11.77 4.16
C GLU A 93 -0.80 -11.37 3.32
N SER A 94 -1.82 -10.81 3.96
CA SER A 94 -3.00 -10.34 3.25
C SER A 94 -2.65 -9.20 2.31
N CYS A 95 -1.76 -8.32 2.73
CA CYS A 95 -1.31 -7.22 1.88
C CYS A 95 -0.57 -7.74 0.65
N ILE A 96 0.31 -8.72 0.86
CA ILE A 96 1.06 -9.28 -0.25
C ILE A 96 0.09 -9.85 -1.29
N GLU A 97 -0.92 -10.59 -0.84
CA GLU A 97 -1.88 -11.17 -1.77
C GLU A 97 -2.70 -10.11 -2.47
N ALA A 98 -3.15 -9.11 -1.72
CA ALA A 98 -3.97 -8.05 -2.31
C ALA A 98 -3.18 -7.21 -3.30
N PHE A 99 -1.93 -6.90 -2.98
CA PHE A 99 -1.08 -6.15 -3.90
C PHE A 99 -0.77 -6.96 -5.15
N HIS A 100 -0.54 -8.27 -4.98
CA HIS A 100 -0.31 -9.13 -6.13
C HIS A 100 -1.54 -9.17 -7.05
N GLU A 101 -2.72 -9.25 -6.48
CA GLU A 101 -3.93 -9.24 -7.27
C GLU A 101 -4.08 -7.95 -8.04
N ALA A 102 -3.84 -6.82 -7.37
CA ALA A 102 -3.96 -5.53 -8.01
C ALA A 102 -2.92 -5.37 -9.11
N GLU A 103 -1.70 -5.82 -8.87
CA GLU A 103 -0.64 -5.72 -9.86
C GLU A 103 -0.86 -6.68 -11.01
N THR A 104 -1.42 -7.84 -10.75
CA THR A 104 -1.76 -8.77 -11.81
C THR A 104 -2.80 -8.18 -12.74
N SER A 105 -3.81 -7.50 -12.18
CA SER A 105 -4.79 -6.82 -13.00
C SER A 105 -4.16 -5.75 -13.86
N LEU A 106 -3.26 -4.96 -13.28
CA LEU A 106 -2.55 -3.94 -14.04
C LEU A 106 -1.71 -4.56 -15.13
N ASN A 107 -0.96 -5.60 -14.80
CA ASN A 107 -0.11 -6.27 -15.76
C ASN A 107 -0.92 -6.93 -16.85
N HIS A 108 -2.05 -7.50 -16.49
CA HIS A 108 -2.91 -8.14 -17.47
C HIS A 108 -3.41 -7.11 -18.47
N THR A 109 -3.83 -5.96 -17.98
CA THR A 109 -4.28 -4.90 -18.86
C THR A 109 -3.15 -4.43 -19.77
N ALA A 110 -1.98 -4.24 -19.20
CA ALA A 110 -0.81 -3.82 -19.98
C ALA A 110 -0.42 -4.91 -20.98
N PHE A 111 -0.46 -6.16 -20.56
CA PHE A 111 -0.12 -7.26 -21.42
C PHE A 111 -1.09 -7.33 -22.59
N HIS A 112 -2.36 -7.14 -22.33
CA HIS A 112 -3.34 -7.14 -23.40
C HIS A 112 -3.05 -6.06 -24.41
N ARG A 113 -2.65 -4.89 -23.95
CA ARG A 113 -2.34 -3.80 -24.85
C ARG A 113 -1.09 -4.04 -25.64
N ASN A 114 -0.11 -4.71 -25.06
CA ASN A 114 1.20 -4.84 -25.66
C ASN A 114 1.55 -6.25 -26.05
N GLN A 115 0.63 -7.16 -26.00
CA GLN A 115 0.99 -8.55 -26.18
C GLN A 115 1.58 -8.83 -27.55
N TRP A 116 1.13 -8.07 -28.58
CA TRP A 116 1.71 -8.27 -29.89
C TRP A 116 3.08 -7.63 -30.00
N GLU A 117 3.39 -6.71 -29.13
CA GLU A 117 4.71 -6.09 -29.13
C GLU A 117 5.71 -6.94 -28.39
N VAL A 118 5.23 -7.59 -27.35
CA VAL A 118 6.13 -8.38 -26.54
C VAL A 118 6.46 -9.68 -27.21
N ARG A 119 5.62 -10.14 -28.07
CA ARG A 119 5.75 -11.36 -28.60
C ARG A 119 6.93 -11.44 -29.33
N PRO A 120 7.76 -12.27 -29.10
CA PRO A 120 8.94 -12.43 -29.94
C PRO A 120 8.51 -12.92 -31.28
#